data_61013bec93bcbd9ce00c06cf23a4f59f
#
_entry.id   61013bec93bcbd9ce00c06cf23a4f59f
#
_cell.length_a   1.000
_cell.length_b   1.000
_cell.length_c   1.000
_cell.angle_alpha   90.00
_cell.angle_beta   90.00
_cell.angle_gamma   90.00
#
_symmetry.space_group_name_H-M   'P 1'
#
loop_
_entity.id
_entity.type
_entity.pdbx_description
1 polymer ?
#
loop_
_entity_poly.entity_id
_entity_poly.type
_entity_poly.pdbx_seq_one_letter_code
_entity_poly.pdbx_strand_id
1 'polypeptide(L)'
;MTRLAGHTAIVTGASSGIGLATARALAEEGVRLGLGARRVERLEEAARELPGDGHVIGPLDVRDADSSRSFVERAAGELGRVDILVNNAGLALGRTAIAEGSDEDDAVMWETNVAGLLRVTRLVLPHMEDGRGHIVNLGSWAGREAYSFGGMYVGSKYAVRALTYVLRKELVGRIRVTTVDPGMVGGTEFSDVRFRGDQERKAALYRGVDYVKPEDVADCILWALTRPPYMNVDEIVVKPLQQASQDTFARHGD
;
A
#
# COMPACT_ATOMS: atom_id res chain seq x y z
N MET A 1 -0.90 17.86 -20.46
CA MET A 1 0.38 17.53 -19.83
C MET A 1 0.08 16.82 -18.52
N THR A 2 0.63 15.64 -18.36
CA THR A 2 0.52 14.85 -17.13
C THR A 2 1.22 15.59 -15.98
N ARG A 3 0.62 15.60 -14.78
CA ARG A 3 1.13 16.39 -13.63
C ARG A 3 2.39 15.80 -13.00
N LEU A 4 2.64 14.52 -13.24
CA LEU A 4 3.76 13.77 -12.64
C LEU A 4 4.84 13.39 -13.68
N ALA A 5 4.75 13.88 -14.93
CA ALA A 5 5.76 13.57 -15.95
C ALA A 5 7.17 13.90 -15.46
N GLY A 6 8.09 12.94 -15.65
CA GLY A 6 9.47 13.04 -15.21
C GLY A 6 9.70 12.86 -13.70
N HIS A 7 8.68 12.49 -12.93
CA HIS A 7 8.86 12.01 -11.57
C HIS A 7 9.29 10.55 -11.55
N THR A 8 9.84 10.14 -10.43
CA THR A 8 10.24 8.76 -10.16
C THR A 8 9.53 8.25 -8.90
N ALA A 9 9.15 6.97 -8.90
CA ALA A 9 8.46 6.39 -7.76
C ALA A 9 8.97 4.99 -7.41
N ILE A 10 8.99 4.65 -6.13
CA ILE A 10 9.12 3.27 -5.65
C ILE A 10 7.76 2.80 -5.14
N VAL A 11 7.31 1.63 -5.61
CA VAL A 11 6.06 0.98 -5.16
C VAL A 11 6.38 -0.41 -4.61
N THR A 12 6.06 -0.64 -3.33
CA THR A 12 6.24 -1.94 -2.70
C THR A 12 5.00 -2.82 -2.86
N GLY A 13 5.18 -4.14 -3.00
CA GLY A 13 4.06 -5.05 -3.22
C GLY A 13 3.36 -4.86 -4.56
N ALA A 14 4.11 -4.48 -5.59
CA ALA A 14 3.58 -4.05 -6.89
C ALA A 14 3.14 -5.20 -7.82
N SER A 15 3.26 -6.47 -7.40
CA SER A 15 2.95 -7.63 -8.27
C SER A 15 1.45 -7.94 -8.42
N SER A 16 0.58 -7.29 -7.65
CA SER A 16 -0.88 -7.51 -7.72
C SER A 16 -1.68 -6.42 -6.99
N GLY A 17 -2.99 -6.43 -7.15
CA GLY A 17 -3.94 -5.62 -6.39
C GLY A 17 -3.66 -4.13 -6.46
N ILE A 18 -3.77 -3.44 -5.32
CA ILE A 18 -3.64 -1.98 -5.23
C ILE A 18 -2.25 -1.51 -5.69
N GLY A 19 -1.18 -2.24 -5.36
CA GLY A 19 0.19 -1.88 -5.77
C GLY A 19 0.35 -1.89 -7.29
N LEU A 20 -0.18 -2.90 -7.97
CA LEU A 20 -0.15 -2.96 -9.43
C LEU A 20 -1.03 -1.90 -10.08
N ALA A 21 -2.24 -1.68 -9.56
CA ALA A 21 -3.12 -0.62 -10.06
C ALA A 21 -2.47 0.77 -9.90
N THR A 22 -1.81 1.01 -8.75
CA THR A 22 -1.05 2.25 -8.52
C THR A 22 0.13 2.39 -9.48
N ALA A 23 0.86 1.30 -9.74
CA ALA A 23 1.96 1.32 -10.70
C ALA A 23 1.47 1.68 -12.12
N ARG A 24 0.34 1.11 -12.55
CA ARG A 24 -0.28 1.47 -13.84
C ARG A 24 -0.68 2.94 -13.90
N ALA A 25 -1.41 3.43 -12.91
CA ALA A 25 -1.84 4.83 -12.86
C ALA A 25 -0.66 5.82 -12.87
N LEU A 26 0.43 5.50 -12.16
CA LEU A 26 1.64 6.31 -12.16
C LEU A 26 2.39 6.25 -13.50
N ALA A 27 2.47 5.09 -14.13
CA ALA A 27 3.10 4.94 -15.45
C ALA A 27 2.34 5.72 -16.53
N GLU A 28 0.99 5.72 -16.50
CA GLU A 28 0.12 6.53 -17.37
C GLU A 28 0.36 8.03 -17.20
N GLU A 29 0.75 8.48 -16.00
CA GLU A 29 1.17 9.86 -15.72
C GLU A 29 2.63 10.16 -16.14
N GLY A 30 3.34 9.20 -16.74
CA GLY A 30 4.72 9.36 -17.20
C GLY A 30 5.77 9.27 -16.09
N VAL A 31 5.46 8.58 -14.99
CA VAL A 31 6.38 8.33 -13.87
C VAL A 31 7.26 7.12 -14.18
N ARG A 32 8.57 7.21 -13.96
CA ARG A 32 9.48 6.07 -13.99
C ARG A 32 9.42 5.34 -12.64
N LEU A 33 9.32 4.01 -12.68
CA LEU A 33 8.96 3.21 -11.52
C LEU A 33 10.08 2.27 -11.08
N GLY A 34 10.30 2.18 -9.76
CA GLY A 34 10.95 1.08 -9.07
C GLY A 34 9.89 0.17 -8.47
N LEU A 35 9.70 -1.00 -9.03
CA LEU A 35 8.65 -1.96 -8.65
C LEU A 35 9.24 -3.13 -7.88
N GLY A 36 8.90 -3.26 -6.62
CA GLY A 36 9.39 -4.31 -5.74
C GLY A 36 8.30 -5.26 -5.26
N ALA A 37 8.55 -6.57 -5.38
CA ALA A 37 7.69 -7.62 -4.84
C ALA A 37 8.46 -8.93 -4.66
N ARG A 38 7.91 -9.87 -3.86
CA ARG A 38 8.50 -11.20 -3.68
C ARG A 38 8.36 -12.09 -4.93
N ARG A 39 7.27 -11.92 -5.68
CA ARG A 39 6.96 -12.71 -6.91
C ARG A 39 7.44 -11.93 -8.14
N VAL A 40 8.73 -12.12 -8.46
CA VAL A 40 9.39 -11.32 -9.50
C VAL A 40 8.82 -11.64 -10.88
N GLU A 41 8.56 -12.90 -11.18
CA GLU A 41 8.03 -13.34 -12.49
C GLU A 41 6.68 -12.67 -12.81
N ARG A 42 5.79 -12.58 -11.81
CA ARG A 42 4.50 -11.88 -11.96
C ARG A 42 4.68 -10.37 -12.11
N LEU A 43 5.68 -9.82 -11.45
CA LEU A 43 6.00 -8.41 -11.53
C LEU A 43 6.55 -8.06 -12.92
N GLU A 44 7.43 -8.90 -13.46
CA GLU A 44 7.97 -8.76 -14.82
C GLU A 44 6.88 -8.88 -15.89
N GLU A 45 5.95 -9.82 -15.72
CA GLU A 45 4.80 -9.97 -16.63
C GLU A 45 3.92 -8.71 -16.62
N ALA A 46 3.55 -8.23 -15.43
CA ALA A 46 2.75 -7.03 -15.26
C ALA A 46 3.46 -5.77 -15.80
N ALA A 47 4.77 -5.67 -15.63
CA ALA A 47 5.56 -4.53 -16.05
C ALA A 47 5.68 -4.40 -17.58
N ARG A 48 5.58 -5.50 -18.34
CA ARG A 48 5.56 -5.46 -19.81
C ARG A 48 4.36 -4.70 -20.38
N GLU A 49 3.28 -4.61 -19.61
CA GLU A 49 2.06 -3.91 -19.99
C GLU A 49 2.04 -2.44 -19.54
N LEU A 50 3.03 -2.00 -18.76
CA LEU A 50 3.09 -0.62 -18.28
C LEU A 50 3.54 0.32 -19.39
N PRO A 51 2.89 1.48 -19.56
CA PRO A 51 3.34 2.50 -20.49
C PRO A 51 4.65 3.14 -20.02
N GLY A 52 5.49 3.57 -20.98
CA GLY A 52 6.79 4.19 -20.72
C GLY A 52 7.93 3.18 -20.70
N ASP A 53 9.12 3.66 -20.37
CA ASP A 53 10.34 2.87 -20.34
C ASP A 53 11.19 3.19 -19.09
N GLY A 54 12.28 2.43 -18.92
CA GLY A 54 13.21 2.66 -17.80
C GLY A 54 12.65 2.33 -16.42
N HIS A 55 11.62 1.49 -16.34
CA HIS A 55 11.15 0.94 -15.06
C HIS A 55 12.17 -0.07 -14.51
N VAL A 56 12.40 -0.02 -13.21
CA VAL A 56 13.29 -0.91 -12.46
C VAL A 56 12.46 -1.93 -11.71
N ILE A 57 12.68 -3.22 -11.99
CA ILE A 57 11.86 -4.30 -11.41
C ILE A 57 12.77 -5.23 -10.61
N GLY A 58 12.35 -5.64 -9.43
CA GLY A 58 13.14 -6.60 -8.70
C GLY A 58 12.53 -7.23 -7.45
N PRO A 59 13.24 -8.24 -6.91
CA PRO A 59 12.83 -8.91 -5.69
C PRO A 59 12.86 -7.94 -4.52
N LEU A 60 11.76 -7.96 -3.74
CA LEU A 60 11.65 -7.21 -2.49
C LEU A 60 10.79 -8.00 -1.50
N ASP A 61 11.43 -8.52 -0.46
CA ASP A 61 10.74 -8.89 0.78
C ASP A 61 11.00 -7.77 1.80
N VAL A 62 9.98 -7.00 2.13
CA VAL A 62 10.09 -5.87 3.08
C VAL A 62 10.44 -6.32 4.50
N ARG A 63 10.26 -7.62 4.83
CA ARG A 63 10.64 -8.21 6.12
C ARG A 63 12.14 -8.43 6.23
N ASP A 64 12.82 -8.61 5.10
CA ASP A 64 14.25 -8.86 5.02
C ASP A 64 15.01 -7.53 4.78
N ALA A 65 16.02 -7.27 5.64
CA ALA A 65 16.77 -6.02 5.60
C ALA A 65 17.67 -5.92 4.37
N ASP A 66 18.32 -7.03 3.99
CA ASP A 66 19.25 -7.06 2.87
C ASP A 66 18.51 -7.02 1.54
N SER A 67 17.37 -7.73 1.43
CA SER A 67 16.46 -7.62 0.29
C SER A 67 15.97 -6.20 0.10
N SER A 68 15.53 -5.55 1.18
CA SER A 68 15.05 -4.15 1.14
C SER A 68 16.16 -3.19 0.73
N ARG A 69 17.37 -3.33 1.29
CA ARG A 69 18.53 -2.50 0.96
C ARG A 69 18.93 -2.66 -0.51
N SER A 70 19.14 -3.90 -0.94
CA SER A 70 19.58 -4.21 -2.31
C SER A 70 18.59 -3.69 -3.35
N PHE A 71 17.29 -3.83 -3.09
CA PHE A 71 16.27 -3.32 -4.00
C PHE A 71 16.26 -1.79 -4.05
N VAL A 72 16.25 -1.11 -2.88
CA VAL A 72 16.16 0.36 -2.84
C VAL A 72 17.41 1.02 -3.43
N GLU A 73 18.60 0.53 -3.08
CA GLU A 73 19.87 1.06 -3.62
C GLU A 73 19.92 0.94 -5.15
N ARG A 74 19.54 -0.24 -5.68
CA ARG A 74 19.48 -0.43 -7.14
C ARG A 74 18.42 0.47 -7.78
N ALA A 75 17.20 0.49 -7.26
CA ALA A 75 16.13 1.29 -7.84
C ALA A 75 16.45 2.79 -7.79
N ALA A 76 16.93 3.30 -6.66
CA ALA A 76 17.34 4.70 -6.54
C ALA A 76 18.52 5.05 -7.45
N GLY A 77 19.51 4.15 -7.58
CA GLY A 77 20.66 4.34 -8.48
C GLY A 77 20.24 4.42 -9.95
N GLU A 78 19.37 3.53 -10.41
CA GLU A 78 18.92 3.52 -11.82
C GLU A 78 17.90 4.64 -12.12
N LEU A 79 17.06 5.02 -11.15
CA LEU A 79 16.10 6.13 -11.29
C LEU A 79 16.79 7.50 -11.15
N GLY A 80 17.93 7.56 -10.47
CA GLY A 80 18.71 8.78 -10.18
C GLY A 80 18.22 9.54 -8.94
N ARG A 81 16.95 9.47 -8.57
CA ARG A 81 16.32 9.99 -7.35
C ARG A 81 15.02 9.26 -7.09
N VAL A 82 14.38 9.54 -5.96
CA VAL A 82 13.03 9.03 -5.66
C VAL A 82 12.14 10.21 -5.25
N ASP A 83 11.15 10.54 -6.07
CA ASP A 83 10.19 11.60 -5.79
C ASP A 83 8.99 11.06 -4.98
N ILE A 84 8.61 9.80 -5.21
CA ILE A 84 7.42 9.19 -4.62
C ILE A 84 7.78 7.83 -4.02
N LEU A 85 7.34 7.59 -2.79
CA LEU A 85 7.35 6.27 -2.17
C LEU A 85 5.90 5.84 -1.88
N VAL A 86 5.49 4.70 -2.43
CA VAL A 86 4.21 4.06 -2.08
C VAL A 86 4.49 2.79 -1.27
N ASN A 87 4.34 2.89 0.04
CA ASN A 87 4.39 1.75 0.96
C ASN A 87 3.07 1.00 0.91
N ASN A 88 2.94 0.10 -0.07
CA ASN A 88 1.73 -0.70 -0.29
C ASN A 88 1.88 -2.15 0.19
N ALA A 89 3.09 -2.70 0.28
CA ALA A 89 3.29 -4.06 0.76
C ALA A 89 2.62 -4.28 2.13
N GLY A 90 1.71 -5.24 2.19
CA GLY A 90 0.96 -5.54 3.41
C GLY A 90 0.08 -6.77 3.23
N LEU A 91 -0.30 -7.38 4.33
CA LEU A 91 -1.16 -8.55 4.36
C LEU A 91 -1.96 -8.65 5.66
N ALA A 92 -2.96 -9.52 5.66
CA ALA A 92 -3.62 -10.04 6.85
C ALA A 92 -3.60 -11.56 6.82
N LEU A 93 -3.50 -12.17 7.98
CA LEU A 93 -3.56 -13.63 8.18
C LEU A 93 -4.64 -13.94 9.22
N GLY A 94 -5.50 -14.89 8.91
CA GLY A 94 -6.55 -15.34 9.80
C GLY A 94 -7.66 -14.30 10.09
N ARG A 95 -8.66 -14.76 10.77
CA ARG A 95 -9.73 -13.99 11.41
C ARG A 95 -10.27 -14.82 12.56
N THR A 96 -9.56 -14.79 13.68
CA THR A 96 -9.79 -15.59 14.89
C THR A 96 -9.84 -14.72 16.13
N ALA A 97 -10.35 -15.22 17.23
CA ALA A 97 -10.23 -14.54 18.52
C ALA A 97 -8.75 -14.37 18.89
N ILE A 98 -8.41 -13.32 19.63
CA ILE A 98 -7.01 -13.06 20.04
C ILE A 98 -6.46 -14.24 20.84
N ALA A 99 -7.29 -14.88 21.68
CA ALA A 99 -6.90 -16.05 22.46
C ALA A 99 -6.56 -17.30 21.62
N GLU A 100 -6.94 -17.33 20.35
CA GLU A 100 -6.72 -18.42 19.39
C GLU A 100 -5.73 -18.02 18.28
N GLY A 101 -5.10 -16.88 18.42
CA GLY A 101 -4.14 -16.34 17.45
C GLY A 101 -2.88 -17.17 17.35
N SER A 102 -2.11 -16.99 16.29
CA SER A 102 -0.81 -17.62 16.08
C SER A 102 0.28 -16.55 16.18
N ASP A 103 1.26 -16.77 17.05
CA ASP A 103 2.42 -15.90 17.22
C ASP A 103 3.19 -15.72 15.90
N GLU A 104 3.25 -16.78 15.05
CA GLU A 104 3.92 -16.75 13.76
C GLU A 104 3.16 -15.84 12.78
N ASP A 105 1.84 -15.95 12.73
CA ASP A 105 1.00 -15.10 11.87
C ASP A 105 1.08 -13.63 12.32
N ASP A 106 1.04 -13.40 13.62
CA ASP A 106 1.16 -12.07 14.21
C ASP A 106 2.52 -11.43 13.90
N ALA A 107 3.59 -12.18 14.03
CA ALA A 107 4.94 -11.74 13.68
C ALA A 107 5.03 -11.39 12.19
N VAL A 108 4.51 -12.23 11.30
CA VAL A 108 4.50 -11.98 9.85
C VAL A 108 3.70 -10.72 9.50
N MET A 109 2.54 -10.49 10.13
CA MET A 109 1.75 -9.28 9.92
C MET A 109 2.48 -8.04 10.41
N TRP A 110 3.08 -8.08 11.60
CA TRP A 110 3.85 -6.97 12.15
C TRP A 110 5.09 -6.64 11.31
N GLU A 111 5.89 -7.65 10.97
CA GLU A 111 7.11 -7.49 10.18
C GLU A 111 6.82 -6.96 8.78
N THR A 112 5.71 -7.37 8.16
CA THR A 112 5.34 -6.89 6.83
C THR A 112 4.75 -5.48 6.89
N ASN A 113 3.69 -5.30 7.70
CA ASN A 113 2.86 -4.10 7.64
C ASN A 113 3.50 -2.90 8.36
N VAL A 114 4.34 -3.14 9.37
CA VAL A 114 4.90 -2.10 10.24
C VAL A 114 6.41 -1.99 10.09
N ALA A 115 7.16 -3.01 10.45
CA ALA A 115 8.63 -2.97 10.43
C ALA A 115 9.16 -2.79 9.00
N GLY A 116 8.57 -3.51 8.04
CA GLY A 116 8.89 -3.42 6.61
C GLY A 116 8.62 -2.04 6.03
N LEU A 117 7.48 -1.44 6.34
CA LEU A 117 7.15 -0.08 5.95
C LEU A 117 8.21 0.92 6.44
N LEU A 118 8.56 0.86 7.72
CA LEU A 118 9.59 1.74 8.30
C LEU A 118 10.97 1.49 7.70
N ARG A 119 11.33 0.24 7.45
CA ARG A 119 12.61 -0.15 6.85
C ARG A 119 12.76 0.45 5.46
N VAL A 120 11.78 0.24 4.59
CA VAL A 120 11.80 0.81 3.24
C VAL A 120 11.79 2.34 3.28
N THR A 121 10.97 2.95 4.15
CA THR A 121 10.93 4.41 4.30
C THR A 121 12.31 4.97 4.68
N ARG A 122 12.99 4.38 5.66
CA ARG A 122 14.34 4.83 6.08
C ARG A 122 15.37 4.70 4.97
N LEU A 123 15.29 3.65 4.16
CA LEU A 123 16.19 3.44 3.02
C LEU A 123 15.92 4.42 1.87
N VAL A 124 14.68 4.78 1.64
CA VAL A 124 14.30 5.69 0.53
C VAL A 124 14.51 7.16 0.88
N LEU A 125 14.30 7.57 2.13
CA LEU A 125 14.40 8.98 2.55
C LEU A 125 15.69 9.69 2.10
N PRO A 126 16.90 9.09 2.16
CA PRO A 126 18.13 9.74 1.70
C PRO A 126 18.17 10.06 0.18
N HIS A 127 17.29 9.44 -0.59
CA HIS A 127 17.17 9.62 -2.04
C HIS A 127 16.04 10.59 -2.44
N MET A 128 15.32 11.14 -1.45
CA MET A 128 14.25 12.11 -1.65
C MET A 128 14.76 13.54 -1.50
N GLU A 129 14.24 14.43 -2.33
CA GLU A 129 14.57 15.87 -2.31
C GLU A 129 13.50 16.64 -1.52
N ASP A 130 13.95 17.56 -0.65
CA ASP A 130 13.09 18.46 0.11
C ASP A 130 12.22 19.33 -0.82
N GLY A 131 10.94 19.47 -0.48
CA GLY A 131 9.97 20.20 -1.28
C GLY A 131 9.38 19.42 -2.47
N ARG A 132 9.98 18.28 -2.82
CA ARG A 132 9.55 17.43 -3.94
C ARG A 132 9.01 16.08 -3.51
N GLY A 133 9.59 15.49 -2.47
CA GLY A 133 9.27 14.16 -1.99
C GLY A 133 7.82 13.99 -1.50
N HIS A 134 7.24 12.82 -1.75
CA HIS A 134 5.92 12.43 -1.24
C HIS A 134 5.88 10.94 -0.85
N ILE A 135 5.60 10.66 0.41
CA ILE A 135 5.41 9.30 0.93
C ILE A 135 3.91 9.02 1.04
N VAL A 136 3.44 7.94 0.44
CA VAL A 136 2.08 7.43 0.59
C VAL A 136 2.13 6.08 1.30
N ASN A 137 1.52 6.00 2.46
CA ASN A 137 1.38 4.75 3.21
C ASN A 137 -0.02 4.17 2.99
N LEU A 138 -0.11 2.91 2.57
CA LEU A 138 -1.37 2.21 2.47
C LEU A 138 -1.82 1.74 3.85
N GLY A 139 -2.71 2.51 4.44
CA GLY A 139 -3.38 2.20 5.69
C GLY A 139 -4.52 1.19 5.52
N SER A 140 -5.58 1.41 6.25
CA SER A 140 -6.85 0.69 6.17
C SER A 140 -7.86 1.38 7.07
N TRP A 141 -9.16 1.25 6.77
CA TRP A 141 -10.22 1.57 7.72
C TRP A 141 -10.04 0.80 9.05
N ALA A 142 -9.43 -0.40 9.02
CA ALA A 142 -9.03 -1.17 10.19
C ALA A 142 -8.01 -0.46 11.13
N GLY A 143 -7.34 0.57 10.65
CA GLY A 143 -6.47 1.45 11.47
C GLY A 143 -7.22 2.62 12.14
N ARG A 144 -8.55 2.69 11.97
CA ARG A 144 -9.43 3.73 12.51
C ARG A 144 -10.51 3.17 13.40
N GLU A 145 -10.98 2.00 13.05
CA GLU A 145 -12.04 1.30 13.78
C GLU A 145 -11.64 -0.15 13.96
N ALA A 146 -11.54 -0.58 15.21
CA ALA A 146 -11.27 -1.97 15.54
C ALA A 146 -12.54 -2.81 15.37
N TYR A 147 -12.37 -4.09 15.01
CA TYR A 147 -13.46 -5.04 14.87
C TYR A 147 -13.08 -6.39 15.47
N SER A 148 -14.08 -7.14 15.88
CA SER A 148 -13.91 -8.48 16.43
C SER A 148 -13.19 -9.41 15.45
N PHE A 149 -12.27 -10.20 15.97
CA PHE A 149 -11.43 -11.12 15.18
C PHE A 149 -10.46 -10.42 14.20
N GLY A 150 -10.18 -9.13 14.42
CA GLY A 150 -9.21 -8.36 13.63
C GLY A 150 -7.75 -8.54 14.08
N GLY A 151 -7.54 -8.91 15.35
CA GLY A 151 -6.26 -9.28 15.94
C GLY A 151 -5.10 -8.34 15.58
N MET A 152 -3.97 -8.93 15.26
CA MET A 152 -2.74 -8.22 14.89
C MET A 152 -2.89 -7.38 13.61
N TYR A 153 -3.78 -7.78 12.68
CA TYR A 153 -4.01 -6.94 11.50
C TYR A 153 -4.52 -5.54 11.89
N VAL A 154 -5.52 -5.46 12.77
CA VAL A 154 -6.02 -4.19 13.31
C VAL A 154 -4.88 -3.44 14.01
N GLY A 155 -4.17 -4.11 14.93
CA GLY A 155 -3.03 -3.52 15.65
C GLY A 155 -1.97 -2.95 14.69
N SER A 156 -1.61 -3.69 13.64
CA SER A 156 -0.63 -3.24 12.65
C SER A 156 -1.10 -2.01 11.87
N LYS A 157 -2.40 -1.93 11.52
CA LYS A 157 -2.94 -0.78 10.78
C LYS A 157 -3.13 0.47 11.66
N TYR A 158 -3.42 0.32 12.95
CA TYR A 158 -3.31 1.42 13.92
C TYR A 158 -1.87 1.91 14.05
N ALA A 159 -0.90 1.00 14.11
CA ALA A 159 0.52 1.36 14.15
C ALA A 159 0.94 2.13 12.88
N VAL A 160 0.55 1.65 11.67
CA VAL A 160 0.82 2.37 10.41
C VAL A 160 0.27 3.79 10.45
N ARG A 161 -0.97 3.97 10.91
CA ARG A 161 -1.58 5.30 11.04
C ARG A 161 -0.80 6.19 12.00
N ALA A 162 -0.46 5.69 13.19
CA ALA A 162 0.30 6.44 14.19
C ALA A 162 1.69 6.83 13.66
N LEU A 163 2.40 5.90 13.02
CA LEU A 163 3.73 6.13 12.44
C LEU A 163 3.68 7.10 11.26
N THR A 164 2.63 7.06 10.44
CA THR A 164 2.41 8.06 9.39
C THR A 164 2.26 9.46 9.98
N TYR A 165 1.57 9.57 11.11
CA TYR A 165 1.41 10.84 11.82
C TYR A 165 2.75 11.35 12.37
N VAL A 166 3.59 10.48 12.92
CA VAL A 166 4.95 10.82 13.38
C VAL A 166 5.81 11.28 12.20
N LEU A 167 5.86 10.51 11.11
CA LEU A 167 6.61 10.88 9.90
C LEU A 167 6.22 12.27 9.37
N ARG A 168 4.93 12.58 9.35
CA ARG A 168 4.43 13.89 8.91
C ARG A 168 4.96 15.04 9.76
N LYS A 169 5.06 14.82 11.08
CA LYS A 169 5.62 15.83 12.00
C LYS A 169 7.13 16.00 11.82
N GLU A 170 7.86 14.90 11.63
CA GLU A 170 9.32 14.91 11.48
C GLU A 170 9.76 15.49 10.12
N LEU A 171 8.92 15.34 9.08
CA LEU A 171 9.20 15.78 7.73
C LEU A 171 8.47 17.07 7.31
N VAL A 172 7.86 17.77 8.28
CA VAL A 172 7.10 19.00 8.02
C VAL A 172 7.93 20.04 7.25
N GLY A 173 7.34 20.60 6.20
CA GLY A 173 8.00 21.58 5.31
C GLY A 173 9.02 20.97 4.33
N ARG A 174 9.28 19.67 4.40
CA ARG A 174 10.28 18.96 3.59
C ARG A 174 9.66 17.94 2.64
N ILE A 175 8.96 16.97 3.17
CA ILE A 175 8.39 15.85 2.41
C ILE A 175 6.92 15.70 2.79
N ARG A 176 6.05 15.56 1.79
CA ARG A 176 4.63 15.29 2.01
C ARG A 176 4.44 13.85 2.48
N VAL A 177 3.50 13.64 3.41
CA VAL A 177 3.20 12.30 3.93
C VAL A 177 1.69 12.11 3.99
N THR A 178 1.18 11.16 3.22
CA THR A 178 -0.24 10.82 3.10
C THR A 178 -0.49 9.40 3.57
N THR A 179 -1.62 9.14 4.23
CA THR A 179 -2.17 7.79 4.32
C THR A 179 -3.45 7.66 3.49
N VAL A 180 -3.59 6.54 2.79
CA VAL A 180 -4.83 6.15 2.12
C VAL A 180 -5.37 4.93 2.86
N ASP A 181 -6.59 5.05 3.40
CA ASP A 181 -7.21 4.08 4.29
C ASP A 181 -8.47 3.48 3.63
N PRO A 182 -8.32 2.43 2.80
CA PRO A 182 -9.47 1.80 2.18
C PRO A 182 -10.29 0.99 3.20
N GLY A 183 -11.60 0.92 2.95
CA GLY A 183 -12.51 -0.04 3.56
C GLY A 183 -12.42 -1.40 2.88
N MET A 184 -13.58 -1.97 2.52
CA MET A 184 -13.62 -3.26 1.83
C MET A 184 -13.19 -3.11 0.37
N VAL A 185 -12.04 -3.68 0.05
CA VAL A 185 -11.51 -3.76 -1.34
C VAL A 185 -11.64 -5.20 -1.82
N GLY A 186 -12.25 -5.37 -2.99
CA GLY A 186 -12.31 -6.66 -3.68
C GLY A 186 -11.40 -6.69 -4.92
N GLY A 187 -11.42 -7.79 -5.66
CA GLY A 187 -10.59 -7.95 -6.85
C GLY A 187 -9.08 -8.07 -6.58
N THR A 188 -8.70 -8.38 -5.33
CA THR A 188 -7.31 -8.59 -4.91
C THR A 188 -7.11 -9.99 -4.34
N GLU A 189 -5.84 -10.40 -4.20
CA GLU A 189 -5.47 -11.65 -3.51
C GLU A 189 -5.46 -11.50 -1.98
N PHE A 190 -5.77 -10.32 -1.44
CA PHE A 190 -5.69 -10.04 0.00
C PHE A 190 -6.53 -11.04 0.83
N SER A 191 -7.77 -11.30 0.39
CA SER A 191 -8.65 -12.24 1.09
C SER A 191 -8.25 -13.70 0.85
N ASP A 192 -7.64 -14.03 -0.29
CA ASP A 192 -7.09 -15.35 -0.53
C ASP A 192 -5.94 -15.66 0.43
N VAL A 193 -5.05 -14.70 0.63
CA VAL A 193 -3.95 -14.78 1.61
C VAL A 193 -4.50 -14.86 3.02
N ARG A 194 -5.44 -13.98 3.37
CA ARG A 194 -6.05 -13.91 4.71
C ARG A 194 -6.71 -15.20 5.12
N PHE A 195 -7.46 -15.81 4.22
CA PHE A 195 -8.22 -17.04 4.49
C PHE A 195 -7.50 -18.31 4.00
N ARG A 196 -6.21 -18.19 3.61
CA ARG A 196 -5.39 -19.33 3.17
C ARG A 196 -6.05 -20.14 2.05
N GLY A 197 -6.71 -19.44 1.12
CA GLY A 197 -7.39 -20.04 -0.03
C GLY A 197 -8.83 -20.52 0.23
N ASP A 198 -9.37 -20.33 1.43
CA ASP A 198 -10.77 -20.67 1.73
C ASP A 198 -11.73 -19.75 0.94
N GLN A 199 -12.22 -20.29 -0.18
CA GLN A 199 -13.06 -19.55 -1.11
C GLN A 199 -14.48 -19.31 -0.56
N GLU A 200 -14.95 -20.17 0.35
CA GLU A 200 -16.28 -20.01 0.97
C GLU A 200 -16.28 -18.79 1.91
N ARG A 201 -15.28 -18.68 2.79
CA ARG A 201 -15.11 -17.52 3.67
C ARG A 201 -14.89 -16.24 2.87
N LYS A 202 -14.12 -16.31 1.80
CA LYS A 202 -13.91 -15.18 0.88
C LYS A 202 -15.23 -14.74 0.25
N ALA A 203 -16.00 -15.67 -0.34
CA ALA A 203 -17.28 -15.37 -0.96
C ALA A 203 -18.29 -14.78 0.04
N ALA A 204 -18.34 -15.32 1.26
CA ALA A 204 -19.21 -14.83 2.31
C ALA A 204 -18.90 -13.39 2.72
N LEU A 205 -17.60 -13.01 2.73
CA LEU A 205 -17.17 -11.65 3.05
C LEU A 205 -17.75 -10.61 2.07
N TYR A 206 -17.70 -10.91 0.76
CA TYR A 206 -18.10 -9.98 -0.31
C TYR A 206 -19.58 -10.08 -0.72
N ARG A 207 -20.32 -11.04 -0.19
CA ARG A 207 -21.71 -11.27 -0.60
C ARG A 207 -22.58 -10.02 -0.40
N GLY A 208 -23.23 -9.56 -1.49
CA GLY A 208 -24.15 -8.43 -1.49
C GLY A 208 -23.50 -7.07 -1.27
N VAL A 209 -22.19 -6.94 -1.47
CA VAL A 209 -21.48 -5.65 -1.32
C VAL A 209 -20.77 -5.29 -2.63
N ASP A 210 -21.01 -4.07 -3.12
CA ASP A 210 -20.23 -3.46 -4.18
C ASP A 210 -18.94 -2.89 -3.55
N TYR A 211 -17.88 -3.66 -3.63
CA TYR A 211 -16.61 -3.31 -3.00
C TYR A 211 -15.82 -2.28 -3.82
N VAL A 212 -14.95 -1.53 -3.16
CA VAL A 212 -13.94 -0.67 -3.82
C VAL A 212 -12.96 -1.55 -4.60
N LYS A 213 -12.60 -1.13 -5.81
CA LYS A 213 -11.63 -1.82 -6.65
C LYS A 213 -10.20 -1.30 -6.38
N PRO A 214 -9.17 -2.07 -6.74
CA PRO A 214 -7.78 -1.60 -6.67
C PRO A 214 -7.54 -0.28 -7.40
N GLU A 215 -8.19 -0.10 -8.54
CA GLU A 215 -8.10 1.09 -9.40
C GLU A 215 -8.67 2.33 -8.70
N ASP A 216 -9.77 2.18 -7.93
CA ASP A 216 -10.37 3.28 -7.17
C ASP A 216 -9.42 3.78 -6.06
N VAL A 217 -8.67 2.84 -5.44
CA VAL A 217 -7.65 3.20 -4.45
C VAL A 217 -6.45 3.86 -5.11
N ALA A 218 -6.02 3.37 -6.27
CA ALA A 218 -4.96 3.97 -7.07
C ALA A 218 -5.31 5.40 -7.50
N ASP A 219 -6.55 5.66 -7.88
CA ASP A 219 -7.08 6.99 -8.18
C ASP A 219 -6.98 7.95 -6.98
N CYS A 220 -7.32 7.46 -5.78
CA CYS A 220 -7.15 8.24 -4.54
C CYS A 220 -5.67 8.58 -4.27
N ILE A 221 -4.76 7.63 -4.50
CA ILE A 221 -3.32 7.83 -4.37
C ILE A 221 -2.86 8.88 -5.39
N LEU A 222 -3.23 8.70 -6.66
CA LEU A 222 -2.88 9.64 -7.74
C LEU A 222 -3.43 11.04 -7.47
N TRP A 223 -4.67 11.13 -6.99
CA TRP A 223 -5.25 12.42 -6.63
C TRP A 223 -4.42 13.13 -5.55
N ALA A 224 -3.98 12.45 -4.49
CA ALA A 224 -3.14 13.05 -3.45
C ALA A 224 -1.79 13.53 -4.02
N LEU A 225 -1.16 12.69 -4.85
CA LEU A 225 0.15 12.96 -5.46
C LEU A 225 0.12 14.19 -6.38
N THR A 226 -0.99 14.39 -7.08
CA THR A 226 -1.15 15.48 -8.05
C THR A 226 -1.58 16.82 -7.45
N ARG A 227 -1.70 16.93 -6.11
CA ARG A 227 -1.98 18.23 -5.47
C ARG A 227 -0.76 19.14 -5.53
N PRO A 228 -0.96 20.47 -5.49
CA PRO A 228 0.16 21.41 -5.48
C PRO A 228 1.20 21.09 -4.38
N PRO A 229 2.49 21.31 -4.60
CA PRO A 229 3.55 20.87 -3.68
C PRO A 229 3.48 21.52 -2.28
N TYR A 230 2.85 22.67 -2.14
CA TYR A 230 2.62 23.31 -0.85
C TYR A 230 1.46 22.71 -0.05
N MET A 231 0.71 21.76 -0.64
CA MET A 231 -0.46 21.14 -0.03
C MET A 231 -0.14 19.69 0.36
N ASN A 232 -0.25 19.35 1.64
CA ASN A 232 -0.24 17.98 2.11
C ASN A 232 -1.67 17.47 2.27
N VAL A 233 -1.97 16.33 1.64
CA VAL A 233 -3.21 15.59 1.90
C VAL A 233 -2.89 14.59 3.00
N ASP A 234 -3.41 14.83 4.19
CA ASP A 234 -3.03 14.04 5.35
C ASP A 234 -3.57 12.62 5.29
N GLU A 235 -4.85 12.49 5.01
CA GLU A 235 -5.56 11.21 5.05
C GLU A 235 -6.67 11.16 4.01
N ILE A 236 -6.79 10.03 3.31
CA ILE A 236 -7.92 9.72 2.44
C ILE A 236 -8.57 8.45 2.95
N VAL A 237 -9.85 8.51 3.28
CA VAL A 237 -10.66 7.34 3.61
C VAL A 237 -11.62 7.07 2.47
N VAL A 238 -11.54 5.88 1.88
CA VAL A 238 -12.42 5.44 0.81
C VAL A 238 -13.07 4.11 1.16
N LYS A 239 -14.40 4.06 1.11
CA LYS A 239 -15.18 2.87 1.46
C LYS A 239 -16.25 2.62 0.40
N PRO A 240 -16.74 1.38 0.25
CA PRO A 240 -18.00 1.15 -0.45
C PRO A 240 -19.11 2.04 0.12
N LEU A 241 -20.00 2.51 -0.73
CA LEU A 241 -21.19 3.25 -0.27
C LEU A 241 -22.00 2.47 0.77
N GLN A 242 -22.00 1.14 0.65
CA GLN A 242 -22.70 0.22 1.53
C GLN A 242 -22.00 -0.06 2.87
N GLN A 243 -20.79 0.43 3.07
CA GLN A 243 -20.01 0.22 4.31
C GLN A 243 -20.08 1.44 5.22
N ALA A 244 -20.84 1.39 6.29
CA ALA A 244 -20.89 2.43 7.32
C ALA A 244 -19.73 2.26 8.33
N SER A 245 -19.53 1.03 8.82
CA SER A 245 -18.47 0.67 9.79
C SER A 245 -17.77 -0.63 9.39
N GLN A 246 -16.90 -1.17 10.25
CA GLN A 246 -16.27 -2.48 10.02
C GLN A 246 -17.29 -3.64 10.04
N ASP A 247 -18.37 -3.47 10.78
CA ASP A 247 -19.38 -4.51 11.02
C ASP A 247 -20.77 -4.16 10.45
N THR A 248 -20.95 -2.93 9.96
CA THR A 248 -22.25 -2.46 9.46
C THR A 248 -22.20 -2.26 7.95
N PHE A 249 -22.96 -3.08 7.25
CA PHE A 249 -23.12 -3.05 5.80
C PHE A 249 -24.58 -3.07 5.41
N ALA A 250 -24.96 -2.28 4.40
CA ALA A 250 -26.23 -2.41 3.69
C ALA A 250 -26.01 -3.37 2.51
N ARG A 251 -26.33 -4.67 2.69
CA ARG A 251 -26.09 -5.67 1.64
C ARG A 251 -27.25 -5.73 0.67
N HIS A 252 -26.98 -6.03 -0.60
CA HIS A 252 -28.05 -6.32 -1.55
C HIS A 252 -28.79 -7.59 -1.11
N GLY A 253 -30.12 -7.52 -1.00
CA GLY A 253 -30.99 -8.63 -0.61
C GLY A 253 -31.31 -8.71 0.88
N ASP A 254 -30.86 -7.73 1.69
CA ASP A 254 -31.29 -7.55 3.08
C ASP A 254 -32.63 -6.79 3.15
#